data_8574652398da02e6b850bfdf5bd2f468
#
_entry.id   8574652398da02e6b850bfdf5bd2f468
#
_cell.length_a   1.000
_cell.length_b   1.000
_cell.length_c   1.000
_cell.angle_alpha   90.00
_cell.angle_beta   90.00
_cell.angle_gamma   90.00
#
_symmetry.space_group_name_H-M   'P 1'
#
loop_
_entity.id
_entity.type
_entity.pdbx_description
1 polymer ?
#
loop_
_entity_poly.entity_id
_entity_poly.type
_entity_poly.pdbx_seq_one_letter_code
_entity_poly.pdbx_strand_id
1 'polypeptide(L)'
;MIAHLVLYELRPDISGADRAHFLAALEHAITTIPTVRGVRFGRRHMIGARYEALAEPAFTFFALFEFDDVAGLQAYLAHASHVALGQLFWSCCVRTLVFDYELAGPDAIATMKSW
;
A
#
# COMPACT_ATOMS: atom_id res chain seq x y z
N MET A 1 -14.18 4.69 6.87
CA MET A 1 -13.34 4.10 5.80
C MET A 1 -11.95 3.85 6.32
N ILE A 2 -11.39 2.73 5.99
CA ILE A 2 -10.02 2.32 6.38
C ILE A 2 -9.10 2.43 5.18
N ALA A 3 -7.93 3.03 5.38
CA ALA A 3 -6.85 3.06 4.40
C ALA A 3 -5.74 2.10 4.82
N HIS A 4 -5.37 1.21 3.92
CA HIS A 4 -4.22 0.31 4.04
C HIS A 4 -3.12 0.83 3.14
N LEU A 5 -2.10 1.43 3.75
CA LEU A 5 -1.00 2.08 3.05
C LEU A 5 0.23 1.19 3.05
N VAL A 6 0.72 0.88 1.87
CA VAL A 6 1.93 0.08 1.68
C VAL A 6 2.99 0.93 1.00
N LEU A 7 4.08 1.19 1.70
CA LEU A 7 5.28 1.80 1.11
C LEU A 7 6.24 0.68 0.75
N TYR A 8 6.77 0.69 -0.46
CA TYR A 8 7.66 -0.39 -0.88
C TYR A 8 8.77 0.07 -1.82
N GLU A 9 9.86 -0.69 -1.79
CA GLU A 9 11.01 -0.50 -2.67
C GLU A 9 11.34 -1.81 -3.35
N LEU A 10 11.27 -1.84 -4.67
CA LEU A 10 11.60 -3.02 -5.44
C LEU A 10 13.11 -3.27 -5.38
N ARG A 11 13.50 -4.54 -5.47
CA ARG A 11 14.90 -4.91 -5.59
C ARG A 11 15.47 -4.28 -6.86
N PRO A 12 16.67 -3.67 -6.80
CA PRO A 12 17.27 -3.04 -7.98
C PRO A 12 17.62 -4.06 -9.08
N ASP A 13 17.80 -5.33 -8.71
CA ASP A 13 18.14 -6.45 -9.61
C ASP A 13 16.92 -7.28 -10.04
N ILE A 14 15.69 -6.80 -9.74
CA ILE A 14 14.49 -7.54 -10.13
C ILE A 14 14.44 -7.73 -11.65
N SER A 15 14.17 -8.96 -12.08
CA SER A 15 14.01 -9.25 -13.51
C SER A 15 12.69 -8.68 -14.05
N GLY A 16 12.63 -8.45 -15.37
CA GLY A 16 11.40 -8.05 -16.02
C GLY A 16 10.27 -9.07 -15.84
N ALA A 17 10.60 -10.36 -15.84
CA ALA A 17 9.64 -11.44 -15.62
C ALA A 17 9.07 -11.43 -14.19
N ASP A 18 9.91 -11.27 -13.18
CA ASP A 18 9.49 -11.21 -11.79
C ASP A 18 8.64 -9.96 -11.51
N ARG A 19 9.04 -8.83 -12.10
CA ARG A 19 8.26 -7.59 -11.99
C ARG A 19 6.88 -7.75 -12.62
N ALA A 20 6.78 -8.35 -13.80
CA ALA A 20 5.51 -8.62 -14.47
C ALA A 20 4.63 -9.56 -13.64
N HIS A 21 5.22 -10.59 -13.04
CA HIS A 21 4.52 -11.53 -12.17
C HIS A 21 3.97 -10.83 -10.90
N PHE A 22 4.78 -9.99 -10.28
CA PHE A 22 4.37 -9.17 -9.13
C PHE A 22 3.17 -8.27 -9.48
N LEU A 23 3.24 -7.56 -10.61
CA LEU A 23 2.17 -6.67 -11.04
C LEU A 23 0.89 -7.44 -11.40
N ALA A 24 1.02 -8.62 -12.01
CA ALA A 24 -0.13 -9.48 -12.31
C ALA A 24 -0.83 -9.97 -11.03
N ALA A 25 -0.07 -10.34 -10.00
CA ALA A 25 -0.63 -10.74 -8.71
C ALA A 25 -1.32 -9.58 -8.00
N LEU A 26 -0.78 -8.37 -8.11
CA LEU A 26 -1.38 -7.15 -7.58
C LEU A 26 -2.73 -6.86 -8.26
N GLU A 27 -2.77 -6.92 -9.58
CA GLU A 27 -4.00 -6.75 -10.35
C GLU A 27 -5.03 -7.84 -10.00
N HIS A 28 -4.59 -9.07 -9.88
CA HIS A 28 -5.46 -10.18 -9.50
C HIS A 28 -6.09 -9.97 -8.12
N ALA A 29 -5.32 -9.56 -7.13
CA ALA A 29 -5.83 -9.26 -5.79
C ALA A 29 -6.89 -8.14 -5.82
N ILE A 30 -6.63 -7.07 -6.56
CA ILE A 30 -7.55 -5.94 -6.67
C ILE A 30 -8.88 -6.35 -7.32
N THR A 31 -8.84 -7.20 -8.33
CA THR A 31 -10.03 -7.57 -9.10
C THR A 31 -10.82 -8.72 -8.49
N THR A 32 -10.20 -9.55 -7.64
CA THR A 32 -10.86 -10.74 -7.07
C THR A 32 -11.33 -10.56 -5.64
N ILE A 33 -10.73 -9.65 -4.87
CA ILE A 33 -11.10 -9.45 -3.47
C ILE A 33 -12.24 -8.43 -3.38
N PRO A 34 -13.46 -8.87 -2.98
CA PRO A 34 -14.66 -8.03 -3.12
C PRO A 34 -14.74 -6.88 -2.13
N THR A 35 -13.95 -6.89 -1.06
CA THR A 35 -13.98 -5.83 -0.04
C THR A 35 -13.14 -4.60 -0.39
N VAL A 36 -12.31 -4.66 -1.42
CA VAL A 36 -11.54 -3.51 -1.92
C VAL A 36 -12.49 -2.50 -2.55
N ARG A 37 -12.51 -1.26 -2.03
CA ARG A 37 -13.38 -0.19 -2.52
C ARG A 37 -12.65 0.80 -3.43
N GLY A 38 -11.38 1.04 -3.16
CA GLY A 38 -10.55 1.93 -3.97
C GLY A 38 -9.11 1.54 -3.87
N VAL A 39 -8.36 1.83 -4.93
CA VAL A 39 -6.93 1.59 -4.99
C VAL A 39 -6.26 2.75 -5.69
N ARG A 40 -5.16 3.22 -5.12
CA ARG A 40 -4.30 4.20 -5.76
C ARG A 40 -2.85 3.77 -5.64
N PHE A 41 -2.08 4.06 -6.67
CA PHE A 41 -0.65 3.80 -6.69
C PHE A 41 0.10 5.11 -6.85
N GLY A 42 1.26 5.20 -6.22
CA GLY A 42 2.11 6.36 -6.35
C GLY A 42 3.57 5.99 -6.58
N ARG A 43 4.24 6.86 -7.28
CA ARG A 43 5.69 6.85 -7.45
C ARG A 43 6.23 8.14 -6.84
N ARG A 44 7.25 8.00 -5.97
CA ARG A 44 7.84 9.15 -5.28
C ARG A 44 8.31 10.20 -6.31
N HIS A 45 7.91 11.44 -6.07
CA HIS A 45 8.30 12.58 -6.86
C HIS A 45 9.16 13.52 -6.00
N MET A 46 10.37 13.86 -6.46
CA MET A 46 11.29 14.74 -5.76
C MET A 46 11.18 16.15 -6.32
N ILE A 47 11.03 17.13 -5.44
CA ILE A 47 10.87 18.54 -5.80
C ILE A 47 11.94 19.43 -5.19
N GLY A 48 12.94 18.85 -4.49
CA GLY A 48 13.98 19.60 -3.80
C GLY A 48 13.55 20.19 -2.46
N ALA A 49 12.44 19.70 -1.89
CA ALA A 49 11.96 20.14 -0.59
C ALA A 49 12.85 19.63 0.56
N ARG A 50 12.95 20.42 1.64
CA ARG A 50 13.79 20.06 2.81
C ARG A 50 13.41 18.73 3.44
N TYR A 51 12.10 18.42 3.52
CA TYR A 51 11.62 17.19 4.15
C TYR A 51 12.07 15.92 3.41
N GLU A 52 12.48 16.03 2.15
CA GLU A 52 12.96 14.87 1.38
C GLU A 52 14.25 14.29 1.97
N ALA A 53 15.12 15.14 2.52
CA ALA A 53 16.36 14.71 3.16
C ALA A 53 16.12 13.93 4.48
N LEU A 54 14.94 14.07 5.08
CA LEU A 54 14.57 13.40 6.34
C LEU A 54 13.90 12.05 6.10
N ALA A 55 13.53 11.73 4.85
CA ALA A 55 12.81 10.52 4.50
C ALA A 55 13.78 9.39 4.13
N GLU A 56 14.36 8.77 5.15
CA GLU A 56 15.25 7.63 5.02
C GLU A 56 14.72 6.44 5.86
N PRO A 57 14.84 5.19 5.36
CA PRO A 57 15.25 4.80 4.00
C PRO A 57 14.20 5.20 2.93
N ALA A 58 14.65 5.19 1.67
CA ALA A 58 13.77 5.56 0.56
C ALA A 58 12.73 4.47 0.27
N PHE A 59 11.52 4.93 -0.11
CA PHE A 59 10.47 4.10 -0.67
C PHE A 59 10.01 4.78 -1.96
N THR A 60 10.33 4.19 -3.10
CA THR A 60 10.00 4.76 -4.40
C THR A 60 8.50 4.66 -4.69
N PHE A 61 7.83 3.64 -4.16
CA PHE A 61 6.45 3.34 -4.50
C PHE A 61 5.56 3.26 -3.28
N PHE A 62 4.28 3.58 -3.48
CA PHE A 62 3.25 3.23 -2.53
C PHE A 62 2.02 2.65 -3.21
N ALA A 63 1.26 1.90 -2.44
CA ALA A 63 -0.08 1.45 -2.79
C ALA A 63 -1.04 1.83 -1.66
N LEU A 64 -2.16 2.41 -2.00
CA LEU A 64 -3.22 2.77 -1.05
C LEU A 64 -4.47 1.97 -1.39
N PHE A 65 -4.91 1.15 -0.45
CA PHE A 65 -6.15 0.38 -0.58
C PHE A 65 -7.17 0.94 0.41
N GLU A 66 -8.41 1.08 -0.02
CA GLU A 66 -9.48 1.60 0.83
C GLU A 66 -10.56 0.53 1.03
N PHE A 67 -11.05 0.45 2.26
CA PHE A 67 -12.10 -0.48 2.70
C PHE A 67 -13.18 0.28 3.46
N ASP A 68 -14.41 -0.22 3.45
CA ASP A 68 -15.51 0.40 4.17
C ASP A 68 -15.26 0.40 5.69
N ASP A 69 -14.66 -0.70 6.19
CA ASP A 69 -14.44 -0.94 7.62
C ASP A 69 -13.28 -1.91 7.86
N VAL A 70 -12.98 -2.13 9.14
CA VAL A 70 -11.94 -3.06 9.57
C VAL A 70 -12.23 -4.49 9.13
N ALA A 71 -13.49 -4.91 9.13
CA ALA A 71 -13.86 -6.25 8.68
C ALA A 71 -13.50 -6.47 7.20
N GLY A 72 -13.69 -5.45 6.37
CA GLY A 72 -13.29 -5.48 4.96
C GLY A 72 -11.78 -5.61 4.77
N LEU A 73 -11.01 -4.88 5.56
CA LEU A 73 -9.55 -5.00 5.57
C LEU A 73 -9.12 -6.41 6.01
N GLN A 74 -9.71 -6.94 7.08
CA GLN A 74 -9.38 -8.28 7.58
C GLN A 74 -9.70 -9.36 6.56
N ALA A 75 -10.83 -9.25 5.86
CA ALA A 75 -11.20 -10.17 4.79
C ALA A 75 -10.19 -10.12 3.63
N TYR A 76 -9.72 -8.92 3.27
CA TYR A 76 -8.68 -8.71 2.27
C TYR A 76 -7.38 -9.43 2.68
N LEU A 77 -6.91 -9.20 3.90
CA LEU A 77 -5.65 -9.78 4.38
C LEU A 77 -5.70 -11.32 4.44
N ALA A 78 -6.86 -11.89 4.74
CA ALA A 78 -7.06 -13.34 4.82
C ALA A 78 -7.30 -14.01 3.47
N HIS A 79 -7.59 -13.24 2.42
CA HIS A 79 -7.90 -13.78 1.10
C HIS A 79 -6.68 -14.43 0.46
N ALA A 80 -6.86 -15.58 -0.21
CA ALA A 80 -5.76 -16.32 -0.83
C ALA A 80 -4.96 -15.48 -1.83
N SER A 81 -5.62 -14.60 -2.59
CA SER A 81 -4.96 -13.70 -3.54
C SER A 81 -4.04 -12.70 -2.83
N HIS A 82 -4.41 -12.22 -1.64
CA HIS A 82 -3.54 -11.35 -0.84
C HIS A 82 -2.36 -12.13 -0.26
N VAL A 83 -2.57 -13.34 0.21
CA VAL A 83 -1.48 -14.19 0.73
C VAL A 83 -0.42 -14.41 -0.34
N ALA A 84 -0.84 -14.71 -1.57
CA ALA A 84 0.08 -14.87 -2.71
C ALA A 84 0.82 -13.56 -3.04
N LEU A 85 0.10 -12.43 -3.02
CA LEU A 85 0.69 -11.10 -3.22
C LEU A 85 1.73 -10.79 -2.14
N GLY A 86 1.42 -11.07 -0.88
CA GLY A 86 2.34 -10.85 0.25
C GLY A 86 3.65 -11.60 0.10
N GLN A 87 3.62 -12.83 -0.38
CA GLN A 87 4.82 -13.61 -0.68
C GLN A 87 5.69 -12.95 -1.75
N LEU A 88 5.06 -12.35 -2.77
CA LEU A 88 5.77 -11.65 -3.83
C LEU A 88 6.38 -10.32 -3.34
N PHE A 89 5.76 -9.63 -2.39
CA PHE A 89 6.39 -8.49 -1.72
C PHE A 89 7.70 -8.90 -1.03
N TRP A 90 7.71 -10.05 -0.36
CA TRP A 90 8.93 -10.57 0.27
C TRP A 90 10.04 -10.86 -0.74
N SER A 91 9.70 -11.45 -1.87
CA SER A 91 10.70 -11.84 -2.88
C SER A 91 11.12 -10.70 -3.81
N CYS A 92 10.25 -9.73 -4.07
CA CYS A 92 10.48 -8.67 -5.05
C CYS A 92 10.93 -7.34 -4.44
N CYS A 93 10.74 -7.13 -3.13
CA CYS A 93 11.06 -5.87 -2.46
C CYS A 93 12.24 -6.03 -1.51
N VAL A 94 13.10 -4.99 -1.44
CA VAL A 94 14.15 -4.91 -0.43
C VAL A 94 13.60 -4.45 0.91
N ARG A 95 12.50 -3.69 0.92
CA ARG A 95 11.79 -3.25 2.13
C ARG A 95 10.36 -2.89 1.84
N THR A 96 9.52 -3.06 2.84
CA THR A 96 8.09 -2.74 2.79
C THR A 96 7.66 -2.24 4.16
N LEU A 97 6.87 -1.17 4.20
CA LEU A 97 6.18 -0.71 5.41
C LEU A 97 4.69 -0.66 5.15
N VAL A 98 3.93 -1.15 6.12
CA VAL A 98 2.46 -1.20 6.02
C VAL A 98 1.87 -0.49 7.22
N PHE A 99 0.94 0.43 6.96
CA PHE A 99 0.21 1.17 7.98
C PHE A 99 -1.28 1.16 7.66
N ASP A 100 -2.09 1.01 8.68
CA ASP A 100 -3.54 1.08 8.56
C ASP A 100 -4.05 2.31 9.31
N TYR A 101 -4.90 3.09 8.65
CA TYR A 101 -5.46 4.33 9.20
C TYR A 101 -6.97 4.37 9.03
N GLU A 102 -7.64 4.86 10.05
CA GLU A 102 -9.02 5.30 9.90
C GLU A 102 -9.02 6.66 9.22
N LEU A 103 -9.76 6.78 8.13
CA LEU A 103 -9.85 8.03 7.38
C LEU A 103 -11.02 8.87 7.87
N ALA A 104 -10.78 10.17 7.94
CA ALA A 104 -11.80 11.17 8.26
C ALA A 104 -11.64 12.36 7.33
N GLY A 105 -12.73 13.10 7.12
CA GLY A 105 -12.72 14.32 6.32
C GLY A 105 -12.20 15.53 7.11
N PRO A 106 -12.07 16.70 6.44
CA PRO A 106 -11.54 17.93 7.05
C PRO A 106 -12.34 18.41 8.28
N ASP A 107 -13.61 18.08 8.37
CA ASP A 107 -14.47 18.40 9.52
C ASP A 107 -14.02 17.68 10.81
N ALA A 108 -13.26 16.61 10.71
CA ALA A 108 -12.69 15.92 11.86
C ALA A 108 -11.70 16.79 12.65
N ILE A 109 -11.14 17.85 12.06
CA ILE A 109 -10.21 18.75 12.73
C ILE A 109 -10.79 19.25 14.07
N ALA A 110 -12.08 19.52 14.10
CA ALA A 110 -12.76 19.99 15.33
C ALA A 110 -12.70 18.99 16.48
N THR A 111 -12.58 17.69 16.18
CA THR A 111 -12.57 16.60 17.16
C THR A 111 -11.17 16.02 17.43
N MET A 112 -10.15 16.45 16.69
CA MET A 112 -8.80 15.90 16.79
C MET A 112 -8.15 16.09 18.17
N LYS A 113 -8.67 17.00 18.98
CA LYS A 113 -8.20 17.18 20.37
C LYS A 113 -8.35 15.92 21.23
N SER A 114 -9.26 15.03 20.85
CA SER A 114 -9.55 13.79 21.57
C SER A 114 -9.02 12.51 20.88
N TRP A 115 -8.24 12.67 19.87
CA TRP A 115 -7.62 11.52 19.19
C TRP A 115 -6.47 10.93 20.00
#